data_fbd0938fcd967a710f13c1c023adf718
#
_entry.id   fbd0938fcd967a710f13c1c023adf718
#
_cell.length_a   1.000
_cell.length_b   1.000
_cell.length_c   1.000
_cell.angle_alpha   90.00
_cell.angle_beta   90.00
_cell.angle_gamma   90.00
#
_symmetry.space_group_name_H-M   'P 1'
#
loop_
_entity.id
_entity.type
_entity.pdbx_description
1 polymer ?
#
loop_
_entity_poly.entity_id
_entity_poly.type
_entity_poly.pdbx_seq_one_letter_code
_entity_poly.pdbx_strand_id
1 'polypeptide(L)'
;MLKEAAELFRERTGHYPERILVDQIYRTRENRKYCKMHGIRLSGPKLGRPSLEKQSVKEKKQEYQDNKDRIEVERAFSLSKRCYGMGLIKTKLYDTTLTSSALSVFVTNLFKIQSRILFTLLWLLELLTRQSADFEPETV
;
A
#
# COMPACT_ATOMS: atom_id res chain seq x y z
N MET A 1 4.61 2.71 -19.90
CA MET A 1 4.32 3.01 -18.48
C MET A 1 4.08 1.75 -17.62
N LEU A 2 2.98 0.95 -17.75
CA LEU A 2 2.78 -0.24 -16.89
C LEU A 2 3.85 -1.31 -17.11
N LYS A 3 4.17 -1.63 -18.36
CA LYS A 3 5.21 -2.59 -18.73
C LYS A 3 6.57 -2.15 -18.17
N GLU A 4 6.96 -0.92 -18.37
CA GLU A 4 8.21 -0.33 -17.87
C GLU A 4 8.29 -0.41 -16.34
N ALA A 5 7.20 -0.11 -15.63
CA ALA A 5 7.15 -0.22 -14.18
C ALA A 5 7.32 -1.67 -13.71
N ALA A 6 6.74 -2.65 -14.41
CA ALA A 6 6.89 -4.07 -14.09
C ALA A 6 8.32 -4.56 -14.37
N GLU A 7 8.95 -4.13 -15.47
CA GLU A 7 10.35 -4.45 -15.77
C GLU A 7 11.31 -3.82 -14.76
N LEU A 8 11.10 -2.55 -14.41
CA LEU A 8 11.90 -1.87 -13.40
C LEU A 8 11.79 -2.55 -12.01
N PHE A 9 10.59 -3.05 -11.67
CA PHE A 9 10.41 -3.82 -10.45
C PHE A 9 11.22 -5.12 -10.52
N ARG A 10 11.16 -5.83 -11.65
CA ARG A 10 11.94 -7.06 -11.88
C ARG A 10 13.45 -6.82 -11.80
N GLU A 11 13.95 -5.74 -12.40
CA GLU A 11 15.37 -5.37 -12.34
C GLU A 11 15.85 -5.15 -10.89
N ARG A 12 14.98 -4.55 -10.06
CA ARG A 12 15.32 -4.25 -8.66
C ARG A 12 15.20 -5.45 -7.72
N THR A 13 14.24 -6.34 -7.97
CA THR A 13 13.89 -7.43 -7.05
C THR A 13 14.25 -8.83 -7.56
N GLY A 14 14.61 -8.95 -8.85
CA GLY A 14 14.94 -10.21 -9.50
C GLY A 14 13.72 -11.03 -9.96
N HIS A 15 12.48 -10.59 -9.65
CA HIS A 15 11.26 -11.30 -10.02
C HIS A 15 10.13 -10.33 -10.38
N TYR A 16 9.14 -10.83 -11.13
CA TYR A 16 7.93 -10.03 -11.42
C TYR A 16 7.05 -9.90 -10.18
N PRO A 17 6.29 -8.79 -10.05
CA PRO A 17 5.34 -8.65 -8.97
C PRO A 17 4.18 -9.65 -9.11
N GLU A 18 3.75 -10.27 -8.02
CA GLU A 18 2.59 -11.18 -8.03
C GLU A 18 1.30 -10.48 -8.47
N ARG A 19 1.18 -9.20 -8.09
CA ARG A 19 0.01 -8.38 -8.43
C ARG A 19 0.38 -6.92 -8.66
N ILE A 20 -0.39 -6.27 -9.54
CA ILE A 20 -0.30 -4.83 -9.77
C ILE A 20 -1.68 -4.23 -9.53
N LEU A 21 -1.73 -3.23 -8.62
CA LEU A 21 -2.93 -2.45 -8.37
C LEU A 21 -2.98 -1.31 -9.39
N VAL A 22 -3.95 -1.34 -10.28
CA VAL A 22 -4.06 -0.35 -11.36
C VAL A 22 -5.43 0.29 -11.40
N ASP A 23 -5.48 1.52 -11.86
CA ASP A 23 -6.72 2.18 -12.22
C ASP A 23 -7.27 1.66 -13.56
N GLN A 24 -8.56 1.87 -13.82
CA GLN A 24 -9.25 1.36 -15.02
C GLN A 24 -8.56 1.80 -16.31
N ILE A 25 -7.98 3.00 -16.35
CA ILE A 25 -7.26 3.56 -17.51
C ILE A 25 -6.10 2.66 -17.96
N TYR A 26 -5.41 2.01 -17.02
CA TYR A 26 -4.27 1.14 -17.31
C TYR A 26 -4.66 -0.30 -17.66
N ARG A 27 -5.95 -0.65 -17.63
CA ARG A 27 -6.46 -2.00 -17.90
C ARG A 27 -6.73 -2.25 -19.39
N THR A 28 -5.83 -1.78 -20.25
CA THR A 28 -5.90 -2.00 -21.69
C THR A 28 -5.74 -3.48 -22.04
N ARG A 29 -6.19 -3.87 -23.24
CA ARG A 29 -6.02 -5.25 -23.74
C ARG A 29 -4.55 -5.68 -23.76
N GLU A 30 -3.67 -4.76 -24.14
CA GLU A 30 -2.21 -5.00 -24.22
C GLU A 30 -1.61 -5.24 -22.84
N ASN A 31 -1.95 -4.38 -21.87
CA ASN A 31 -1.43 -4.53 -20.51
C ASN A 31 -1.91 -5.83 -19.85
N ARG A 32 -3.17 -6.22 -20.10
CA ARG A 32 -3.70 -7.51 -19.64
C ARG A 32 -2.99 -8.70 -20.26
N LYS A 33 -2.73 -8.64 -21.58
CA LYS A 33 -1.99 -9.69 -22.28
C LYS A 33 -0.58 -9.83 -21.73
N TYR A 34 0.11 -8.70 -21.55
CA TYR A 34 1.45 -8.66 -20.95
C TYR A 34 1.46 -9.26 -19.53
N CYS A 35 0.57 -8.81 -18.65
CA CYS A 35 0.50 -9.34 -17.28
C CYS A 35 0.19 -10.83 -17.24
N LYS A 36 -0.71 -11.32 -18.12
CA LYS A 36 -1.00 -12.75 -18.23
C LYS A 36 0.21 -13.56 -18.68
N MET A 37 1.01 -13.04 -19.59
CA MET A 37 2.24 -13.72 -20.07
C MET A 37 3.30 -13.85 -18.96
N HIS A 38 3.37 -12.89 -18.05
CA HIS A 38 4.34 -12.88 -16.96
C HIS A 38 3.79 -13.37 -15.61
N GLY A 39 2.57 -13.94 -15.60
CA GLY A 39 1.95 -14.45 -14.38
C GLY A 39 1.53 -13.37 -13.38
N ILE A 40 1.45 -12.10 -13.82
CA ILE A 40 1.12 -10.96 -12.98
C ILE A 40 -0.40 -10.82 -12.88
N ARG A 41 -0.95 -10.79 -11.67
CA ARG A 41 -2.36 -10.53 -11.46
C ARG A 41 -2.67 -9.01 -11.51
N LEU A 42 -3.54 -8.60 -12.41
CA LEU A 42 -4.06 -7.23 -12.44
C LEU A 42 -5.28 -7.11 -11.53
N SER A 43 -5.26 -6.13 -10.62
CA SER A 43 -6.41 -5.86 -9.75
C SER A 43 -7.54 -5.12 -10.48
N GLY A 44 -8.72 -5.17 -9.90
CA GLY A 44 -9.90 -4.44 -10.32
C GLY A 44 -10.99 -5.30 -10.96
N PRO A 45 -12.20 -4.75 -11.16
CA PRO A 45 -13.37 -5.49 -11.60
C PRO A 45 -13.16 -6.13 -12.99
N LYS A 46 -13.78 -7.28 -13.22
CA LYS A 46 -13.79 -7.94 -14.53
C LYS A 46 -14.41 -6.99 -15.54
N LEU A 47 -13.77 -6.83 -16.72
CA LEU A 47 -14.29 -6.01 -17.81
C LEU A 47 -15.35 -6.79 -18.58
N GLY A 48 -16.45 -6.12 -18.90
CA GLY A 48 -17.56 -6.70 -19.65
C GLY A 48 -18.85 -6.73 -18.84
N ARG A 49 -19.89 -7.34 -19.41
CA ARG A 49 -21.16 -7.55 -18.74
C ARG A 49 -20.95 -8.42 -17.50
N PRO A 50 -21.52 -8.06 -16.33
CA PRO A 50 -21.45 -8.91 -15.15
C PRO A 50 -21.90 -10.33 -15.49
N SER A 51 -21.08 -11.32 -15.14
CA SER A 51 -21.49 -12.72 -15.26
C SER A 51 -22.67 -12.98 -14.33
N LEU A 52 -23.66 -13.75 -14.81
CA LEU A 52 -24.76 -14.25 -13.98
C LEU A 52 -24.26 -15.24 -12.91
N GLU A 53 -23.07 -15.79 -13.09
CA GLU A 53 -22.43 -16.64 -12.10
C GLU A 53 -22.02 -15.81 -10.86
N LYS A 54 -22.43 -16.27 -9.71
CA LYS A 54 -22.04 -15.66 -8.42
C LYS A 54 -20.53 -15.74 -8.28
N GLN A 55 -19.86 -14.59 -8.13
CA GLN A 55 -18.43 -14.53 -7.80
C GLN A 55 -18.13 -15.44 -6.60
N SER A 56 -17.05 -16.21 -6.68
CA SER A 56 -16.65 -17.06 -5.57
C SER A 56 -16.31 -16.21 -4.33
N VAL A 57 -16.51 -16.76 -3.15
CA VAL A 57 -16.18 -16.09 -1.87
C VAL A 57 -14.71 -15.66 -1.85
N LYS A 58 -13.82 -16.46 -2.46
CA LYS A 58 -12.39 -16.17 -2.58
C LYS A 58 -12.14 -14.92 -3.45
N GLU A 59 -12.81 -14.81 -4.60
CA GLU A 59 -12.67 -13.64 -5.50
C GLU A 59 -13.12 -12.36 -4.81
N LYS A 60 -14.26 -12.38 -4.10
CA LYS A 60 -14.75 -11.22 -3.34
C LYS A 60 -13.79 -10.79 -2.24
N LYS A 61 -13.22 -11.76 -1.48
CA LYS A 61 -12.24 -11.47 -0.43
C LYS A 61 -10.98 -10.83 -1.01
N GLN A 62 -10.54 -11.31 -2.17
CA GLN A 62 -9.36 -10.81 -2.84
C GLN A 62 -9.58 -9.39 -3.40
N GLU A 63 -10.74 -9.14 -4.00
CA GLU A 63 -11.12 -7.80 -4.48
C GLU A 63 -11.25 -6.81 -3.32
N TYR A 64 -11.83 -7.22 -2.19
CA TYR A 64 -11.89 -6.40 -0.99
C TYR A 64 -10.48 -6.04 -0.48
N GLN A 65 -9.55 -6.99 -0.44
CA GLN A 65 -8.17 -6.74 -0.02
C GLN A 65 -7.45 -5.79 -0.98
N ASP A 66 -7.61 -5.97 -2.29
CA ASP A 66 -7.03 -5.09 -3.30
C ASP A 66 -7.54 -3.64 -3.16
N ASN A 67 -8.83 -3.47 -2.89
CA ASN A 67 -9.42 -2.15 -2.64
C ASN A 67 -8.88 -1.52 -1.35
N LYS A 68 -8.74 -2.30 -0.29
CA LYS A 68 -8.15 -1.84 0.98
C LYS A 68 -6.72 -1.35 0.79
N ASP A 69 -5.89 -2.13 0.09
CA ASP A 69 -4.50 -1.77 -0.18
C ASP A 69 -4.40 -0.53 -1.07
N ARG A 70 -5.29 -0.38 -2.05
CA ARG A 70 -5.39 0.82 -2.88
C ARG A 70 -5.71 2.07 -2.05
N ILE A 71 -6.70 1.98 -1.17
CA ILE A 71 -7.08 3.08 -0.26
C ILE A 71 -5.90 3.45 0.64
N GLU A 72 -5.12 2.48 1.10
CA GLU A 72 -3.94 2.74 1.93
C GLU A 72 -2.87 3.51 1.17
N VAL A 73 -2.61 3.16 -0.09
CA VAL A 73 -1.68 3.89 -0.96
C VAL A 73 -2.18 5.32 -1.22
N GLU A 74 -3.45 5.50 -1.56
CA GLU A 74 -4.06 6.82 -1.77
C GLU A 74 -3.97 7.70 -0.51
N ARG A 75 -4.22 7.10 0.66
CA ARG A 75 -4.08 7.78 1.95
C ARG A 75 -2.64 8.20 2.23
N ALA A 76 -1.65 7.33 1.94
CA ALA A 76 -0.24 7.66 2.09
C ALA A 76 0.17 8.82 1.18
N PHE A 77 -0.27 8.84 -0.08
CA PHE A 77 -0.05 9.96 -1.00
C PHE A 77 -0.69 11.25 -0.52
N SER A 78 -1.91 11.17 -0.01
CA SER A 78 -2.63 12.33 0.55
C SER A 78 -1.87 12.94 1.74
N LEU A 79 -1.35 12.11 2.64
CA LEU A 79 -0.52 12.55 3.77
C LEU A 79 0.78 13.18 3.28
N SER A 80 1.48 12.55 2.34
CA SER A 80 2.72 13.09 1.76
C SER A 80 2.51 14.48 1.17
N LYS A 81 1.40 14.70 0.48
CA LYS A 81 1.06 15.99 -0.11
C LYS A 81 0.70 17.05 0.93
N ARG A 82 -0.10 16.71 1.93
CA ARG A 82 -0.63 17.69 2.90
C ARG A 82 0.33 17.97 4.05
N CYS A 83 0.99 16.93 4.58
CA CYS A 83 1.75 17.03 5.81
C CYS A 83 3.27 17.01 5.59
N TYR A 84 3.75 16.36 4.52
CA TYR A 84 5.17 16.11 4.33
C TYR A 84 5.77 16.83 3.11
N GLY A 85 5.14 17.92 2.69
CA GLY A 85 5.72 18.87 1.73
C GLY A 85 5.69 18.45 0.26
N MET A 86 5.20 17.25 -0.09
CA MET A 86 5.15 16.81 -1.49
C MET A 86 4.26 17.72 -2.37
N GLY A 87 3.25 18.37 -1.80
CA GLY A 87 2.39 19.35 -2.50
C GLY A 87 3.00 20.73 -2.70
N LEU A 88 4.13 21.03 -2.05
CA LEU A 88 4.79 22.35 -2.04
C LEU A 88 6.16 22.35 -2.73
N ILE A 89 6.44 21.37 -3.58
CA ILE A 89 7.71 21.30 -4.31
C ILE A 89 7.77 22.43 -5.32
N LYS A 90 8.58 23.44 -5.04
CA LYS A 90 8.80 24.62 -5.89
C LYS A 90 10.04 24.53 -6.76
N THR A 91 10.75 23.40 -6.71
CA THR A 91 11.98 23.18 -7.45
C THR A 91 11.71 23.02 -8.94
N LYS A 92 12.55 23.67 -9.79
CA LYS A 92 12.39 23.64 -11.26
C LYS A 92 13.30 22.62 -11.93
N LEU A 93 14.37 22.20 -11.28
CA LEU A 93 15.31 21.22 -11.80
C LEU A 93 14.81 19.80 -11.51
N TYR A 94 14.94 18.91 -12.48
CA TYR A 94 14.50 17.52 -12.38
C TYR A 94 15.08 16.80 -11.15
N ASP A 95 16.40 16.88 -10.96
CA ASP A 95 17.10 16.19 -9.87
C ASP A 95 16.68 16.70 -8.48
N THR A 96 16.53 18.01 -8.32
CA THR A 96 16.08 18.59 -7.05
C THR A 96 14.61 18.27 -6.77
N THR A 97 13.77 18.20 -7.80
CA THR A 97 12.37 17.77 -7.69
C THR A 97 12.28 16.31 -7.27
N LEU A 98 13.09 15.46 -7.89
CA LEU A 98 13.15 14.03 -7.56
C LEU A 98 13.61 13.81 -6.11
N THR A 99 14.69 14.49 -5.70
CA THR A 99 15.22 14.43 -4.32
C THR A 99 14.19 14.90 -3.30
N SER A 100 13.53 16.02 -3.56
CA SER A 100 12.49 16.56 -2.68
C SER A 100 11.30 15.61 -2.55
N SER A 101 10.86 14.99 -3.65
CA SER A 101 9.80 13.99 -3.66
C SER A 101 10.21 12.73 -2.90
N ALA A 102 11.42 12.23 -3.11
CA ALA A 102 11.97 11.09 -2.40
C ALA A 102 12.05 11.32 -0.89
N LEU A 103 12.48 12.53 -0.48
CA LEU A 103 12.53 12.92 0.93
C LEU A 103 11.13 12.93 1.56
N SER A 104 10.12 13.46 0.87
CA SER A 104 8.73 13.45 1.36
C SER A 104 8.19 12.03 1.56
N VAL A 105 8.50 11.11 0.64
CA VAL A 105 8.14 9.69 0.76
C VAL A 105 8.89 9.03 1.91
N PHE A 106 10.18 9.31 2.06
CA PHE A 106 11.01 8.80 3.16
C PHE A 106 10.45 9.23 4.52
N VAL A 107 10.13 10.50 4.70
CA VAL A 107 9.52 11.04 5.93
C VAL A 107 8.17 10.36 6.21
N THR A 108 7.32 10.19 5.19
CA THR A 108 6.04 9.48 5.34
C THR A 108 6.23 8.04 5.87
N ASN A 109 7.23 7.33 5.35
CA ASN A 109 7.54 5.97 5.80
C ASN A 109 8.11 5.96 7.22
N LEU A 110 8.97 6.91 7.55
CA LEU A 110 9.54 7.05 8.91
C LEU A 110 8.45 7.27 9.95
N PHE A 111 7.49 8.16 9.69
CA PHE A 111 6.34 8.37 10.58
C PHE A 111 5.46 7.12 10.73
N LYS A 112 5.28 6.34 9.67
CA LYS A 112 4.55 5.06 9.76
C LYS A 112 5.27 4.07 10.71
N ILE A 113 6.59 3.98 10.62
CA ILE A 113 7.39 3.12 11.48
C ILE A 113 7.31 3.61 12.94
N GLN A 114 7.51 4.91 13.15
CA GLN A 114 7.42 5.53 14.47
C GLN A 114 6.05 5.28 15.12
N SER A 115 4.97 5.47 14.39
CA SER A 115 3.60 5.23 14.88
C SER A 115 3.37 3.77 15.28
N ARG A 116 3.93 2.82 14.52
CA ARG A 116 3.85 1.38 14.87
C ARG A 116 4.62 1.08 16.14
N ILE A 117 5.84 1.58 16.29
CA ILE A 117 6.65 1.38 17.48
C ILE A 117 5.94 1.98 18.71
N LEU A 118 5.44 3.21 18.60
CA LEU A 118 4.72 3.87 19.67
C LEU A 118 3.48 3.08 20.10
N PHE A 119 2.69 2.60 19.13
CA PHE A 119 1.50 1.80 19.41
C PHE A 119 1.84 0.47 20.12
N THR A 120 2.90 -0.22 19.69
CA THR A 120 3.35 -1.46 20.33
C THR A 120 3.86 -1.22 21.76
N LEU A 121 4.55 -0.11 21.98
CA LEU A 121 5.01 0.28 23.33
C LEU A 121 3.85 0.61 24.27
N LEU A 122 2.86 1.37 23.79
CA LEU A 122 1.65 1.69 24.56
C LEU A 122 0.85 0.42 24.91
N TRP A 123 0.69 -0.47 23.91
CA TRP A 123 0.02 -1.75 24.14
C TRP A 123 0.76 -2.62 25.18
N LEU A 124 2.10 -2.68 25.11
CA LEU A 124 2.92 -3.40 26.09
C LEU A 124 2.79 -2.78 27.48
N LEU A 125 2.80 -1.46 27.58
CA LEU A 125 2.60 -0.74 28.84
C LEU A 125 1.23 -1.05 29.46
N GLU A 126 0.18 -1.05 28.66
CA GLU A 126 -1.18 -1.41 29.10
C GLU A 126 -1.23 -2.85 29.62
N LEU A 127 -0.53 -3.76 28.97
CA LEU A 127 -0.47 -5.17 29.38
C LEU A 127 0.26 -5.34 30.71
N LEU A 128 1.35 -4.61 30.92
CA LEU A 128 2.08 -4.60 32.18
C LEU A 128 1.27 -4.00 33.33
N THR A 129 0.54 -2.92 33.09
CA THR A 129 -0.31 -2.29 34.13
C THR A 129 -1.51 -3.17 34.49
N ARG A 130 -2.08 -3.91 33.54
CA ARG A 130 -3.13 -4.90 33.87
C ARG A 130 -2.59 -6.01 34.76
N GLN A 131 -1.41 -6.55 34.43
CA GLN A 131 -0.79 -7.61 35.22
C GLN A 131 -0.45 -7.20 36.67
N SER A 132 -0.11 -5.91 36.87
CA SER A 132 0.13 -5.37 38.22
C SER A 132 -1.17 -5.13 39.02
N ALA A 133 -2.30 -4.85 38.33
CA ALA A 133 -3.60 -4.68 38.99
C ALA A 133 -4.22 -6.01 39.47
N ASP A 134 -3.92 -7.12 38.76
CA ASP A 134 -4.37 -8.46 39.18
C ASP A 134 -3.56 -9.06 40.35
N PHE A 135 -2.51 -8.37 40.80
CA PHE A 135 -1.63 -8.80 41.90
C PHE A 135 -1.81 -7.96 43.19
N GLU A 136 -3.02 -7.43 43.45
CA GLU A 136 -3.30 -6.93 44.80
C GLU A 136 -3.50 -8.14 45.75
N PRO A 137 -2.65 -8.34 46.77
CA PRO A 137 -2.85 -9.40 47.74
C PRO A 137 -4.11 -9.08 48.54
N GLU A 138 -5.05 -10.02 48.62
CA GLU A 138 -6.12 -9.99 49.61
C GLU A 138 -5.49 -9.80 51.02
N THR A 139 -5.59 -8.60 51.51
CA THR A 139 -5.29 -8.31 52.92
C THR A 139 -6.42 -8.89 53.74
N VAL A 140 -6.14 -10.02 54.39
CA VAL A 140 -6.91 -10.60 55.48
C VAL A 140 -6.85 -9.72 56.73
#